data_bb2e3ad46b59cda9db6cf40be5aecc72
#
_entry.id   bb2e3ad46b59cda9db6cf40be5aecc72
#
_cell.length_a   1.000
_cell.length_b   1.000
_cell.length_c   1.000
_cell.angle_alpha   90.00
_cell.angle_beta   90.00
_cell.angle_gamma   90.00
#
_symmetry.space_group_name_H-M   'P 1'
#
loop_
_entity.id
_entity.type
_entity.pdbx_description
1 polymer ?
#
loop_
_entity_poly.entity_id
_entity_poly.type
_entity_poly.pdbx_seq_one_letter_code
_entity_poly.pdbx_strand_id
1 'polypeptide(L)'
;MESAMIQKVNSLLDKYIGGEIFFDELDDAIRTDDNIIKGLLHLSSAICSLPVWENEENTRIVMSGKTGYAIKEWGWDADILLPGGLRKMTDAPLDFAKQVEAGKIYFFVDDSYFSGRTESVVKEIIERGGGIFGGSIVAYDGCHEVKKNVWSLYRYYNHYDIRGRKLA
;
A
#
# COMPACT_ATOMS: atom_id res chain seq x y z
N MET A 1 -24.53 -3.92 -5.28
CA MET A 1 -23.88 -5.18 -5.73
C MET A 1 -22.40 -5.09 -5.42
N GLU A 2 -21.86 -6.03 -4.67
CA GLU A 2 -20.43 -6.07 -4.38
C GLU A 2 -19.64 -6.41 -5.65
N SER A 3 -18.45 -5.81 -5.81
CA SER A 3 -17.56 -6.18 -6.89
C SER A 3 -17.02 -7.60 -6.71
N ALA A 4 -16.62 -8.24 -7.81
CA ALA A 4 -15.99 -9.56 -7.77
C ALA A 4 -14.72 -9.55 -6.88
N MET A 5 -14.00 -8.44 -6.84
CA MET A 5 -12.83 -8.25 -6.00
C MET A 5 -13.19 -8.30 -4.51
N ILE A 6 -14.22 -7.57 -4.07
CA ILE A 6 -14.66 -7.58 -2.67
C ILE A 6 -15.12 -8.98 -2.27
N GLN A 7 -15.88 -9.66 -3.14
CA GLN A 7 -16.32 -11.03 -2.88
C GLN A 7 -15.14 -11.98 -2.72
N LYS A 8 -14.11 -11.85 -3.56
CA LYS A 8 -12.90 -12.65 -3.48
C LYS A 8 -12.13 -12.39 -2.18
N VAL A 9 -11.97 -11.14 -1.79
CA VAL A 9 -11.31 -10.76 -0.54
C VAL A 9 -12.10 -11.28 0.66
N ASN A 10 -13.41 -11.10 0.67
CA ASN A 10 -14.26 -11.59 1.77
C ASN A 10 -14.21 -13.11 1.90
N SER A 11 -14.17 -13.83 0.77
CA SER A 11 -14.03 -15.28 0.77
C SER A 11 -12.69 -15.73 1.41
N LEU A 12 -11.61 -15.00 1.12
CA LEU A 12 -10.31 -15.25 1.74
C LEU A 12 -10.31 -14.90 3.23
N LEU A 13 -10.94 -13.80 3.63
CA LEU A 13 -11.09 -13.42 5.03
C LEU A 13 -11.87 -14.48 5.82
N ASP A 14 -12.92 -15.02 5.25
CA ASP A 14 -13.69 -16.10 5.89
C ASP A 14 -12.89 -17.39 6.05
N LYS A 15 -11.96 -17.66 5.11
CA LYS A 15 -11.16 -18.89 5.11
C LYS A 15 -9.96 -18.80 6.06
N TYR A 16 -9.32 -17.63 6.18
CA TYR A 16 -8.04 -17.48 6.87
C TYR A 16 -8.07 -16.39 7.93
N ILE A 17 -8.88 -16.52 8.92
CA ILE A 17 -8.97 -15.53 10.00
C ILE A 17 -7.71 -15.55 10.87
N GLY A 18 -6.89 -14.51 10.79
CA GLY A 18 -5.86 -14.20 11.78
C GLY A 18 -4.49 -14.87 11.66
N GLY A 19 -4.10 -15.42 10.49
CA GLY A 19 -2.79 -16.07 10.30
C GLY A 19 -1.94 -15.43 9.20
N GLU A 20 -0.63 -15.74 9.18
CA GLU A 20 0.28 -15.28 8.12
C GLU A 20 -0.16 -15.77 6.73
N ILE A 21 -0.70 -16.98 6.65
CA ILE A 21 -1.22 -17.56 5.41
C ILE A 21 -2.32 -16.68 4.81
N PHE A 22 -3.15 -16.10 5.66
CA PHE A 22 -4.19 -15.17 5.24
C PHE A 22 -3.62 -13.99 4.45
N PHE A 23 -2.58 -13.34 4.96
CA PHE A 23 -1.99 -12.18 4.30
C PHE A 23 -1.35 -12.56 2.96
N ASP A 24 -0.61 -13.64 2.90
CA ASP A 24 0.05 -14.10 1.67
C ASP A 24 -0.96 -14.41 0.57
N GLU A 25 -2.04 -15.12 0.87
CA GLU A 25 -3.08 -15.44 -0.12
C GLU A 25 -3.87 -14.22 -0.56
N LEU A 26 -4.17 -13.31 0.36
CA LEU A 26 -4.85 -12.05 0.05
C LEU A 26 -4.00 -11.21 -0.90
N ASP A 27 -2.72 -11.07 -0.59
CA ASP A 27 -1.78 -10.30 -1.40
C ASP A 27 -1.67 -10.91 -2.81
N ASP A 28 -1.52 -12.22 -2.93
CA ASP A 28 -1.48 -12.90 -4.23
C ASP A 28 -2.76 -12.68 -5.03
N ALA A 29 -3.92 -12.75 -4.39
CA ALA A 29 -5.20 -12.51 -5.04
C ALA A 29 -5.32 -11.10 -5.60
N ILE A 30 -4.84 -10.11 -4.86
CA ILE A 30 -4.85 -8.70 -5.28
C ILE A 30 -3.91 -8.49 -6.47
N ARG A 31 -2.69 -9.03 -6.40
CA ARG A 31 -1.67 -8.83 -7.44
C ARG A 31 -1.96 -9.51 -8.77
N THR A 32 -2.80 -10.53 -8.80
CA THR A 32 -3.11 -11.27 -10.04
C THR A 32 -4.18 -10.61 -10.91
N ASP A 33 -4.80 -9.53 -10.47
CA ASP A 33 -5.86 -8.85 -11.21
C ASP A 33 -5.33 -7.56 -11.85
N ASP A 34 -5.22 -7.54 -13.19
CA ASP A 34 -4.75 -6.37 -13.95
C ASP A 34 -5.62 -5.13 -13.73
N ASN A 35 -6.91 -5.30 -13.49
CA ASN A 35 -7.80 -4.18 -13.21
C ASN A 35 -7.46 -3.48 -11.90
N ILE A 36 -6.92 -4.23 -10.92
CA ILE A 36 -6.45 -3.64 -9.67
C ILE A 36 -5.23 -2.76 -9.92
N ILE A 37 -4.27 -3.22 -10.72
CA ILE A 37 -3.08 -2.43 -11.06
C ILE A 37 -3.48 -1.15 -11.81
N LYS A 38 -4.37 -1.25 -12.79
CA LYS A 38 -4.92 -0.08 -13.50
C LYS A 38 -5.63 0.88 -12.55
N GLY A 39 -6.41 0.35 -11.63
CA GLY A 39 -7.10 1.13 -10.62
C GLY A 39 -6.14 1.87 -9.71
N LEU A 40 -5.08 1.20 -9.25
CA LEU A 40 -4.02 1.82 -8.45
C LEU A 40 -3.31 2.93 -9.20
N LEU A 41 -3.00 2.72 -10.48
CA LEU A 41 -2.39 3.74 -11.33
C LEU A 41 -3.29 4.97 -11.46
N HIS A 42 -4.57 4.79 -11.74
CA HIS A 42 -5.52 5.89 -11.86
C HIS A 42 -5.71 6.65 -10.54
N LEU A 43 -5.84 5.92 -9.44
CA LEU A 43 -5.97 6.53 -8.11
C LEU A 43 -4.72 7.32 -7.74
N SER A 44 -3.54 6.75 -8.00
CA SER A 44 -2.25 7.42 -7.75
C SER A 44 -2.12 8.69 -8.57
N SER A 45 -2.48 8.67 -9.85
CA SER A 45 -2.48 9.87 -10.70
C SER A 45 -3.41 10.95 -10.15
N ALA A 46 -4.60 10.56 -9.71
CA ALA A 46 -5.56 11.51 -9.12
C ALA A 46 -5.04 12.13 -7.83
N ILE A 47 -4.46 11.32 -6.94
CA ILE A 47 -3.91 11.80 -5.65
C ILE A 47 -2.71 12.72 -5.87
N CYS A 48 -1.77 12.32 -6.74
CA CYS A 48 -0.57 13.11 -7.03
C CYS A 48 -0.88 14.43 -7.72
N SER A 49 -2.03 14.54 -8.37
CA SER A 49 -2.47 15.76 -9.06
C SER A 49 -3.26 16.72 -8.17
N LEU A 50 -3.46 16.40 -6.90
CA LEU A 50 -4.20 17.28 -5.99
C LEU A 50 -3.47 18.62 -5.81
N PRO A 51 -4.20 19.76 -5.87
CA PRO A 51 -3.59 21.08 -5.71
C PRO A 51 -2.83 21.30 -4.40
N VAL A 52 -3.16 20.56 -3.36
CA VAL A 52 -2.50 20.65 -2.05
C VAL A 52 -1.00 20.31 -2.12
N TRP A 53 -0.55 19.56 -3.13
CA TRP A 53 0.86 19.21 -3.33
C TRP A 53 1.60 20.22 -4.23
N GLU A 54 0.95 21.32 -4.61
CA GLU A 54 1.42 22.38 -5.52
C GLU A 54 1.45 21.93 -6.98
N ASN A 55 2.26 20.91 -7.34
CA ASN A 55 2.22 20.28 -8.66
C ASN A 55 2.73 18.82 -8.61
N GLU A 56 2.47 18.08 -9.69
CA GLU A 56 2.86 16.65 -9.79
C GLU A 56 4.38 16.43 -9.72
N GLU A 57 5.18 17.41 -10.13
CA GLU A 57 6.64 17.30 -10.10
C GLU A 57 7.19 17.20 -8.68
N ASN A 58 6.42 17.60 -7.69
CA ASN A 58 6.78 17.50 -6.28
C ASN A 58 6.50 16.10 -5.71
N THR A 59 5.76 15.27 -6.43
CA THR A 59 5.33 13.95 -5.93
C THR A 59 6.18 12.81 -6.49
N ARG A 60 6.32 11.75 -5.69
CA ARG A 60 7.05 10.53 -6.04
C ARG A 60 6.28 9.31 -5.55
N ILE A 61 6.52 8.18 -6.16
CA ILE A 61 5.91 6.89 -5.79
C ILE A 61 6.96 5.96 -5.22
N VAL A 62 6.67 5.36 -4.08
CA VAL A 62 7.45 4.29 -3.49
C VAL A 62 6.59 3.03 -3.41
N MET A 63 7.18 1.91 -3.78
CA MET A 63 6.56 0.58 -3.72
C MET A 63 7.47 -0.39 -3.00
N SER A 64 6.96 -1.52 -2.57
CA SER A 64 7.77 -2.54 -1.92
C SER A 64 7.30 -3.96 -2.25
N GLY A 65 8.23 -4.90 -2.15
CA GLY A 65 7.95 -6.33 -2.18
C GLY A 65 7.30 -6.85 -3.45
N LYS A 66 6.57 -7.93 -3.31
CA LYS A 66 5.94 -8.64 -4.42
C LYS A 66 4.98 -7.77 -5.23
N THR A 67 4.22 -6.90 -4.57
CA THR A 67 3.31 -5.97 -5.24
C THR A 67 4.07 -4.99 -6.11
N GLY A 68 5.15 -4.40 -5.61
CA GLY A 68 5.98 -3.48 -6.39
C GLY A 68 6.60 -4.16 -7.60
N TYR A 69 7.09 -5.38 -7.45
CA TYR A 69 7.63 -6.16 -8.56
C TYR A 69 6.56 -6.52 -9.60
N ALA A 70 5.37 -6.90 -9.17
CA ALA A 70 4.26 -7.21 -10.07
C ALA A 70 3.82 -5.99 -10.88
N ILE A 71 3.73 -4.84 -10.25
CA ILE A 71 3.38 -3.58 -10.91
C ILE A 71 4.48 -3.17 -11.90
N LYS A 72 5.74 -3.35 -11.55
CA LYS A 72 6.87 -3.09 -12.45
C LYS A 72 6.82 -3.99 -13.69
N GLU A 73 6.57 -5.28 -13.53
CA GLU A 73 6.41 -6.21 -14.66
C GLU A 73 5.25 -5.82 -15.57
N TRP A 74 4.18 -5.26 -14.99
CA TRP A 74 3.05 -4.75 -15.76
C TRP A 74 3.40 -3.50 -16.57
N GLY A 75 4.49 -2.77 -16.22
CA GLY A 75 5.00 -1.63 -16.95
C GLY A 75 4.94 -0.28 -16.23
N TRP A 76 4.61 -0.26 -14.95
CA TRP A 76 4.60 0.96 -14.15
C TRP A 76 5.78 0.96 -13.17
N ASP A 77 6.78 1.82 -13.44
CA ASP A 77 7.96 1.95 -12.59
C ASP A 77 7.71 2.92 -11.43
N ALA A 78 8.08 2.51 -10.23
CA ALA A 78 8.12 3.39 -9.07
C ALA A 78 9.41 4.21 -9.06
N ASP A 79 9.39 5.36 -8.39
CA ASP A 79 10.61 6.15 -8.14
C ASP A 79 11.55 5.41 -7.19
N ILE A 80 10.99 4.72 -6.19
CA ILE A 80 11.72 3.83 -5.29
C ILE A 80 11.00 2.49 -5.22
N LEU A 81 11.72 1.40 -5.45
CA LEU A 81 11.23 0.04 -5.27
C LEU A 81 12.02 -0.63 -4.15
N LEU A 82 11.37 -0.79 -2.98
CA LEU A 82 11.96 -1.40 -1.80
C LEU A 82 11.75 -2.92 -1.82
N PRO A 83 12.64 -3.69 -1.18
CA PRO A 83 12.44 -5.13 -1.08
C PRO A 83 11.26 -5.48 -0.17
N GLY A 84 10.78 -6.72 -0.24
CA GLY A 84 9.82 -7.25 0.72
C GLY A 84 10.43 -7.47 2.10
N GLY A 85 9.58 -7.66 3.10
CA GLY A 85 10.02 -7.97 4.45
C GLY A 85 10.60 -6.78 5.22
N LEU A 86 10.27 -5.55 4.86
CA LEU A 86 10.76 -4.34 5.53
C LEU A 86 10.54 -4.34 7.03
N ARG A 87 9.43 -4.89 7.50
CA ARG A 87 9.10 -4.94 8.94
C ARG A 87 10.07 -5.79 9.75
N LYS A 88 10.80 -6.70 9.09
CA LYS A 88 11.77 -7.60 9.70
C LYS A 88 13.21 -7.07 9.58
N MET A 89 13.41 -5.95 8.88
CA MET A 89 14.73 -5.35 8.66
C MET A 89 14.98 -4.25 9.70
N THR A 90 16.04 -4.41 10.49
CA THR A 90 16.39 -3.45 11.55
C THR A 90 16.96 -2.14 11.00
N ASP A 91 17.75 -2.24 9.92
CA ASP A 91 18.50 -1.11 9.36
C ASP A 91 17.87 -0.54 8.08
N ALA A 92 16.65 -0.98 7.72
CA ALA A 92 15.98 -0.50 6.50
C ALA A 92 15.93 1.03 6.38
N PRO A 93 15.59 1.79 7.44
CA PRO A 93 15.57 3.25 7.33
C PRO A 93 16.91 3.87 6.98
N LEU A 94 18.02 3.33 7.49
CA LEU A 94 19.36 3.81 7.16
C LEU A 94 19.77 3.38 5.75
N ASP A 95 19.53 2.11 5.40
CA ASP A 95 19.99 1.53 4.13
C ASP A 95 19.30 2.14 2.92
N PHE A 96 18.01 2.42 3.04
CA PHE A 96 17.19 2.90 1.91
C PHE A 96 16.96 4.41 1.88
N ALA A 97 17.25 5.14 2.94
CA ALA A 97 17.08 6.59 2.99
C ALA A 97 17.89 7.33 1.91
N LYS A 98 18.99 6.76 1.46
CA LYS A 98 19.85 7.32 0.40
C LYS A 98 19.16 7.40 -0.96
N GLN A 99 18.12 6.61 -1.20
CA GLN A 99 17.36 6.63 -2.45
C GLN A 99 16.33 7.77 -2.48
N VAL A 100 16.06 8.39 -1.34
CA VAL A 100 15.03 9.42 -1.20
C VAL A 100 15.55 10.76 -1.71
N GLU A 101 14.77 11.43 -2.55
CA GLU A 101 15.04 12.80 -2.99
C GLU A 101 14.45 13.76 -1.96
N ALA A 102 15.31 14.55 -1.33
CA ALA A 102 14.90 15.49 -0.30
C ALA A 102 13.90 16.54 -0.84
N GLY A 103 12.91 16.86 -0.03
CA GLY A 103 11.88 17.85 -0.36
C GLY A 103 10.73 17.34 -1.22
N LYS A 104 10.79 16.10 -1.72
CA LYS A 104 9.71 15.52 -2.50
C LYS A 104 8.69 14.83 -1.60
N ILE A 105 7.45 14.77 -2.06
CA ILE A 105 6.33 14.14 -1.35
C ILE A 105 6.15 12.74 -1.90
N TYR A 106 6.32 11.73 -1.04
CA TYR A 106 6.25 10.32 -1.41
C TYR A 106 4.92 9.69 -1.02
N PHE A 107 4.33 8.96 -1.96
CA PHE A 107 3.15 8.13 -1.71
C PHE A 107 3.55 6.66 -1.82
N PHE A 108 3.14 5.87 -0.82
CA PHE A 108 3.39 4.45 -0.79
C PHE A 108 2.24 3.70 -1.44
N VAL A 109 2.51 3.03 -2.56
CA VAL A 109 1.54 2.21 -3.28
C VAL A 109 1.74 0.75 -2.90
N ASP A 110 0.69 0.12 -2.39
CA ASP A 110 0.73 -1.27 -1.92
C ASP A 110 -0.60 -1.98 -2.23
N ASP A 111 -0.64 -3.28 -1.98
CA ASP A 111 -1.84 -4.09 -2.20
C ASP A 111 -2.90 -3.88 -1.12
N SER A 112 -2.50 -3.88 0.14
CA SER A 112 -3.45 -3.80 1.26
C SER A 112 -2.90 -3.00 2.44
N TYR A 113 -3.81 -2.51 3.25
CA TYR A 113 -3.51 -1.79 4.49
C TYR A 113 -4.35 -2.35 5.64
N PHE A 114 -3.72 -2.84 6.68
CA PHE A 114 -4.40 -3.35 7.86
C PHE A 114 -3.92 -2.66 9.14
N SER A 115 -2.69 -2.95 9.58
CA SER A 115 -2.15 -2.40 10.83
C SER A 115 -1.36 -1.10 10.64
N GLY A 116 -0.89 -0.83 9.42
CA GLY A 116 -0.01 0.29 9.13
C GLY A 116 1.45 0.06 9.51
N ARG A 117 1.85 -1.17 9.82
CA ARG A 117 3.25 -1.48 10.20
C ARG A 117 4.22 -1.26 9.06
N THR A 118 3.87 -1.72 7.86
CA THR A 118 4.70 -1.50 6.66
C THR A 118 4.78 -0.01 6.33
N GLU A 119 3.65 0.69 6.39
CA GLU A 119 3.61 2.15 6.21
C GLU A 119 4.56 2.87 7.16
N SER A 120 4.58 2.48 8.43
CA SER A 120 5.45 3.10 9.43
C SER A 120 6.93 2.99 9.06
N VAL A 121 7.36 1.84 8.54
CA VAL A 121 8.75 1.65 8.09
C VAL A 121 9.04 2.50 6.86
N VAL A 122 8.15 2.50 5.88
CA VAL A 122 8.31 3.32 4.67
C VAL A 122 8.38 4.81 5.01
N LYS A 123 7.48 5.26 5.87
CA LYS A 123 7.46 6.65 6.34
C LYS A 123 8.80 7.05 6.98
N GLU A 124 9.35 6.19 7.83
CA GLU A 124 10.65 6.45 8.46
C GLU A 124 11.77 6.53 7.43
N ILE A 125 11.78 5.66 6.43
CA ILE A 125 12.76 5.71 5.33
C ILE A 125 12.68 7.07 4.62
N ILE A 126 11.48 7.49 4.24
CA ILE A 126 11.26 8.74 3.50
C ILE A 126 11.69 9.95 4.33
N GLU A 127 11.28 10.01 5.59
CA GLU A 127 11.61 11.13 6.46
C GLU A 127 13.11 11.22 6.76
N ARG A 128 13.78 10.09 6.96
CA ARG A 128 15.23 10.06 7.17
C ARG A 128 16.01 10.52 5.93
N GLY A 129 15.47 10.31 4.74
CA GLY A 129 16.07 10.80 3.50
C GLY A 129 15.76 12.26 3.18
N GLY A 130 15.02 12.95 4.05
CA GLY A 130 14.64 14.36 3.85
C GLY A 130 13.39 14.54 2.99
N GLY A 131 12.70 13.48 2.64
CA GLY A 131 11.42 13.52 1.95
C GLY A 131 10.24 13.77 2.90
N ILE A 132 9.08 13.98 2.30
CA ILE A 132 7.81 14.16 3.00
C ILE A 132 6.93 12.94 2.69
N PHE A 133 6.40 12.30 3.73
CA PHE A 133 5.49 11.18 3.52
C PHE A 133 4.07 11.70 3.31
N GLY A 134 3.51 11.50 2.11
CA GLY A 134 2.17 11.99 1.75
C GLY A 134 1.04 11.06 2.14
N GLY A 135 1.31 9.77 2.25
CA GLY A 135 0.30 8.77 2.60
C GLY A 135 0.43 7.47 1.80
N SER A 136 -0.55 6.60 1.98
CA SER A 136 -0.60 5.30 1.31
C SER A 136 -1.76 5.20 0.33
N ILE A 137 -1.51 4.57 -0.80
CA ILE A 137 -2.50 4.29 -1.84
C ILE A 137 -2.54 2.76 -2.02
N VAL A 138 -3.66 2.15 -1.69
CA VAL A 138 -3.77 0.70 -1.63
C VAL A 138 -4.98 0.19 -2.41
N ALA A 139 -4.93 -1.07 -2.80
CA ALA A 139 -6.09 -1.69 -3.44
C ALA A 139 -7.17 -1.95 -2.40
N TYR A 140 -6.81 -2.51 -1.25
CA TYR A 140 -7.77 -2.87 -0.21
C TYR A 140 -7.36 -2.30 1.15
N ASP A 141 -8.26 -1.52 1.75
CA ASP A 141 -8.12 -1.02 3.12
C ASP A 141 -9.01 -1.84 4.05
N GLY A 142 -8.39 -2.70 4.84
CA GLY A 142 -9.04 -3.51 5.87
C GLY A 142 -8.84 -2.97 7.29
N CYS A 143 -8.34 -1.77 7.44
CA CYS A 143 -8.16 -1.16 8.75
C CYS A 143 -9.50 -0.90 9.42
N HIS A 144 -9.58 -1.23 10.71
CA HIS A 144 -10.78 -1.02 11.52
C HIS A 144 -11.16 0.46 11.64
N GLU A 145 -10.16 1.33 11.70
CA GLU A 145 -10.34 2.78 11.81
C GLU A 145 -10.08 3.47 10.47
N VAL A 146 -10.79 4.56 10.23
CA VAL A 146 -10.51 5.45 9.10
C VAL A 146 -9.19 6.16 9.34
N LYS A 147 -8.18 5.87 8.53
CA LYS A 147 -6.88 6.53 8.60
C LYS A 147 -6.82 7.71 7.66
N LYS A 148 -6.32 8.83 8.16
CA LYS A 148 -6.04 10.01 7.33
C LYS A 148 -4.89 9.69 6.38
N ASN A 149 -5.03 10.13 5.13
CA ASN A 149 -4.02 9.93 4.08
C ASN A 149 -3.76 8.43 3.76
N VAL A 150 -4.82 7.63 3.83
CA VAL A 150 -4.87 6.29 3.24
C VAL A 150 -6.03 6.27 2.26
N TRP A 151 -5.72 6.07 0.98
CA TRP A 151 -6.70 6.00 -0.11
C TRP A 151 -6.74 4.59 -0.65
N SER A 152 -7.93 4.08 -0.92
CA SER A 152 -8.10 2.71 -1.38
C SER A 152 -9.12 2.58 -2.49
N LEU A 153 -8.98 1.55 -3.32
CA LEU A 153 -9.98 1.17 -4.30
C LEU A 153 -11.18 0.52 -3.62
N TYR A 154 -10.90 -0.30 -2.61
CA TYR A 154 -11.92 -1.03 -1.85
C TYR A 154 -11.68 -0.85 -0.37
N ARG A 155 -12.76 -0.78 0.39
CA ARG A 155 -12.69 -0.64 1.83
C ARG A 155 -13.73 -1.53 2.51
N TYR A 156 -13.29 -2.28 3.55
CA TYR A 156 -14.18 -3.19 4.24
C TYR A 156 -13.73 -3.36 5.70
N TYR A 157 -14.28 -2.57 6.60
CA TYR A 157 -13.86 -2.51 8.00
C TYR A 157 -14.92 -2.90 9.03
N ASN A 158 -16.08 -3.34 8.59
CA ASN A 158 -17.16 -3.61 9.54
C ASN A 158 -17.20 -5.05 10.06
N HIS A 159 -16.44 -5.95 9.47
CA HIS A 159 -16.50 -7.37 9.78
C HIS A 159 -15.22 -7.95 10.39
N TYR A 160 -14.09 -7.27 10.25
CA TYR A 160 -12.79 -7.79 10.67
C TYR A 160 -11.97 -6.70 11.36
N ASP A 161 -11.21 -7.11 12.39
CA ASP A 161 -10.27 -6.20 13.03
C ASP A 161 -9.01 -5.99 12.17
N ILE A 162 -8.11 -5.13 12.64
CA ILE A 162 -6.86 -4.81 11.93
C ILE A 162 -5.92 -6.00 11.77
N ARG A 163 -6.18 -7.12 12.44
CA ARG A 163 -5.42 -8.36 12.33
C ARG A 163 -6.11 -9.40 11.47
N GLY A 164 -7.22 -9.05 10.84
CA GLY A 164 -8.02 -9.94 10.03
C GLY A 164 -8.92 -10.88 10.84
N ARG A 165 -9.09 -10.66 12.15
CA ARG A 165 -9.97 -11.48 12.98
C ARG A 165 -11.41 -11.00 12.84
N LYS A 166 -12.32 -11.93 12.63
CA LYS A 166 -13.74 -11.62 12.49
C LYS A 166 -14.28 -11.03 13.79
N LEU A 167 -14.94 -9.87 13.66
CA LEU A 167 -15.62 -9.24 14.78
C LEU A 167 -16.95 -9.95 15.05
N ALA A 168 -17.29 -10.05 16.31
CA ALA A 168 -18.54 -10.69 16.73
C ALA A 168 -19.77 -9.90 16.26
#